data_14d2385fe4eac2980f866d670817f3f3
#
_entry.id   14d2385fe4eac2980f866d670817f3f3
#
_cell.length_a   1.000
_cell.length_b   1.000
_cell.length_c   1.000
_cell.angle_alpha   90.00
_cell.angle_beta   90.00
_cell.angle_gamma   90.00
#
_symmetry.space_group_name_H-M   'P 1'
#
loop_
_entity.id
_entity.type
_entity.pdbx_description
1 polymer ?
#
loop_
_entity_poly.entity_id
_entity_poly.type
_entity_poly.pdbx_seq_one_letter_code
_entity_poly.pdbx_strand_id
1 'polypeptide(L)'
;TMCLISGMREILKTIMQSLEPTVIGEIVAGIVLGPSVLGHLLPGVSAFFFPLESLGNITILSQFGLILFMFAIGMELDIGEVRKKLKETILISHTSTIVPFFFGMLTAYYVYGSYAHKGTPFLSFALFIGIAMSITAFPVLARIIQEKGLTKTHLGTISLASAANGDITAWCLLAVVIAIAQAGSMLSAVYNILFSILYILFMF
;
A
#
# COMPACT_ATOMS: atom_id res chain seq x y z
N THR A 1 -7.78 41.58 -3.92
CA THR A 1 -7.48 40.47 -2.96
C THR A 1 -8.63 39.46 -2.89
N MET A 2 -9.91 39.93 -2.79
CA MET A 2 -11.09 39.04 -2.72
C MET A 2 -11.29 38.17 -3.99
N CYS A 3 -11.07 38.70 -5.18
CA CYS A 3 -11.17 37.94 -6.44
C CYS A 3 -10.12 36.82 -6.55
N LEU A 4 -8.90 37.04 -6.07
CA LEU A 4 -7.84 36.02 -6.07
C LEU A 4 -8.14 34.84 -5.13
N ILE A 5 -8.70 35.14 -3.94
CA ILE A 5 -9.10 34.14 -2.97
C ILE A 5 -10.31 33.32 -3.50
N SER A 6 -11.26 34.01 -4.16
CA SER A 6 -12.42 33.35 -4.79
C SER A 6 -11.98 32.48 -5.98
N GLY A 7 -11.08 32.96 -6.84
CA GLY A 7 -10.54 32.19 -7.96
C GLY A 7 -9.73 30.97 -7.50
N MET A 8 -8.90 31.13 -6.46
CA MET A 8 -8.13 30.03 -5.89
C MET A 8 -9.02 28.96 -5.24
N ARG A 9 -10.11 29.41 -4.58
CA ARG A 9 -11.12 28.50 -4.01
C ARG A 9 -11.86 27.70 -5.09
N GLU A 10 -12.24 28.33 -6.21
CA GLU A 10 -12.90 27.64 -7.33
C GLU A 10 -11.94 26.68 -8.06
N ILE A 11 -10.69 27.07 -8.25
CA ILE A 11 -9.66 26.21 -8.83
C ILE A 11 -9.42 25.00 -7.91
N LEU A 12 -9.25 25.23 -6.59
CA LEU A 12 -9.08 24.16 -5.61
C LEU A 12 -10.30 23.23 -5.59
N LYS A 13 -11.52 23.78 -5.64
CA LYS A 13 -12.76 23.01 -5.68
C LYS A 13 -12.88 22.20 -6.97
N THR A 14 -12.50 22.76 -8.12
CA THR A 14 -12.50 22.06 -9.40
C THR A 14 -11.46 20.94 -9.43
N ILE A 15 -10.26 21.19 -8.90
CA ILE A 15 -9.21 20.17 -8.77
C ILE A 15 -9.64 19.08 -7.77
N MET A 16 -10.23 19.43 -6.64
CA MET A 16 -10.74 18.46 -5.67
C MET A 16 -11.93 17.66 -6.18
N GLN A 17 -12.81 18.26 -6.99
CA GLN A 17 -13.92 17.54 -7.64
C GLN A 17 -13.46 16.63 -8.78
N SER A 18 -12.35 16.94 -9.44
CA SER A 18 -11.74 16.06 -10.46
C SER A 18 -10.84 14.97 -9.85
N LEU A 19 -10.41 15.11 -8.61
CA LEU A 19 -9.66 14.11 -7.85
C LEU A 19 -10.64 13.19 -7.09
N GLU A 20 -11.59 12.61 -7.80
CA GLU A 20 -12.33 11.47 -7.27
C GLU A 20 -11.49 10.18 -7.38
N PRO A 21 -11.29 9.45 -6.30
CA PRO A 21 -11.88 9.54 -4.95
C PRO A 21 -11.10 10.44 -3.98
N THR A 22 -11.74 10.87 -2.88
CA THR A 22 -11.18 11.81 -1.87
C THR A 22 -9.83 11.36 -1.31
N VAL A 23 -9.57 10.07 -1.21
CA VAL A 23 -8.30 9.51 -0.75
C VAL A 23 -7.10 9.97 -1.60
N ILE A 24 -7.30 10.18 -2.90
CA ILE A 24 -6.24 10.69 -3.78
C ILE A 24 -5.90 12.14 -3.40
N GLY A 25 -6.92 12.94 -3.10
CA GLY A 25 -6.74 14.31 -2.61
C GLY A 25 -5.96 14.36 -1.28
N GLU A 26 -6.27 13.45 -0.35
CA GLU A 26 -5.56 13.31 0.94
C GLU A 26 -4.09 12.93 0.74
N ILE A 27 -3.80 12.00 -0.17
CA ILE A 27 -2.41 11.60 -0.52
C ILE A 27 -1.66 12.80 -1.14
N VAL A 28 -2.26 13.47 -2.11
CA VAL A 28 -1.65 14.66 -2.76
C VAL A 28 -1.40 15.77 -1.74
N ALA A 29 -2.36 16.03 -0.84
CA ALA A 29 -2.20 17.01 0.23
C ALA A 29 -1.03 16.63 1.16
N GLY A 30 -0.89 15.34 1.51
CA GLY A 30 0.23 14.85 2.30
C GLY A 30 1.58 15.04 1.61
N ILE A 31 1.67 14.81 0.30
CA ILE A 31 2.89 15.05 -0.49
C ILE A 31 3.22 16.56 -0.54
N VAL A 32 2.21 17.40 -0.76
CA VAL A 32 2.39 18.86 -0.82
C VAL A 32 2.83 19.43 0.53
N LEU A 33 2.25 18.98 1.64
CA LEU A 33 2.62 19.40 2.99
C LEU A 33 3.91 18.74 3.49
N GLY A 34 4.36 17.70 2.82
CA GLY A 34 5.56 16.96 3.20
C GLY A 34 6.88 17.63 2.80
N PRO A 35 8.00 16.97 3.10
CA PRO A 35 9.34 17.50 2.82
C PRO A 35 9.61 17.69 1.34
N SER A 36 8.89 16.98 0.45
CA SER A 36 9.10 17.02 -0.99
C SER A 36 8.72 18.36 -1.64
N VAL A 37 7.64 18.99 -1.17
CA VAL A 37 7.16 20.27 -1.74
C VAL A 37 7.31 21.39 -0.72
N LEU A 38 6.56 21.34 0.39
CA LEU A 38 6.62 22.40 1.41
C LEU A 38 8.01 22.51 2.04
N GLY A 39 8.64 21.38 2.37
CA GLY A 39 9.98 21.37 2.95
C GLY A 39 11.05 21.87 2.00
N HIS A 40 10.89 21.68 0.68
CA HIS A 40 11.84 22.17 -0.32
C HIS A 40 11.61 23.65 -0.67
N LEU A 41 10.35 24.07 -0.86
CA LEU A 41 10.01 25.43 -1.27
C LEU A 41 10.06 26.43 -0.11
N LEU A 42 9.60 26.03 1.08
CA LEU A 42 9.45 26.89 2.26
C LEU A 42 9.96 26.17 3.53
N PRO A 43 11.26 25.91 3.66
CA PRO A 43 11.81 25.12 4.78
C PRO A 43 11.50 25.71 6.15
N GLY A 44 11.47 27.03 6.29
CA GLY A 44 11.12 27.68 7.56
C GLY A 44 9.67 27.46 7.98
N VAL A 45 8.73 27.46 7.02
CA VAL A 45 7.32 27.17 7.27
C VAL A 45 7.13 25.69 7.61
N SER A 46 7.81 24.82 6.89
CA SER A 46 7.78 23.37 7.16
C SER A 46 8.29 23.05 8.56
N ALA A 47 9.43 23.62 8.96
CA ALA A 47 9.99 23.43 10.29
C ALA A 47 9.12 24.00 11.42
N PHE A 48 8.36 25.06 11.15
CA PHE A 48 7.42 25.63 12.12
C PHE A 48 6.19 24.73 12.35
N PHE A 49 5.57 24.22 11.27
CA PHE A 49 4.38 23.37 11.39
C PHE A 49 4.71 21.92 11.72
N PHE A 50 5.82 21.41 11.22
CA PHE A 50 6.27 20.02 11.35
C PHE A 50 7.70 19.95 11.90
N PRO A 51 7.95 20.39 13.14
CA PRO A 51 9.27 20.24 13.74
C PRO A 51 9.64 18.76 13.84
N LEU A 52 10.90 18.44 13.62
CA LEU A 52 11.41 17.06 13.58
C LEU A 52 11.02 16.24 14.83
N GLU A 53 10.98 16.90 15.98
CA GLU A 53 10.58 16.29 17.26
C GLU A 53 9.11 15.84 17.28
N SER A 54 8.24 16.49 16.52
CA SER A 54 6.80 16.15 16.46
C SER A 54 6.46 15.06 15.45
N LEU A 55 7.35 14.73 14.52
CA LEU A 55 7.10 13.73 13.50
C LEU A 55 6.83 12.33 14.08
N GLY A 56 7.50 11.99 15.18
CA GLY A 56 7.25 10.74 15.91
C GLY A 56 5.81 10.65 16.42
N ASN A 57 5.27 11.73 16.98
CA ASN A 57 3.90 11.79 17.48
C ASN A 57 2.87 11.70 16.34
N ILE A 58 3.15 12.35 15.21
CA ILE A 58 2.29 12.26 14.00
C ILE A 58 2.26 10.83 13.48
N THR A 59 3.41 10.15 13.46
CA THR A 59 3.51 8.73 13.07
C THR A 59 2.66 7.83 13.96
N ILE A 60 2.74 8.01 15.28
CA ILE A 60 1.93 7.24 16.23
C ILE A 60 0.44 7.52 16.01
N LEU A 61 0.05 8.78 15.84
CA LEU A 61 -1.35 9.16 15.60
C LEU A 61 -1.87 8.56 14.29
N SER A 62 -1.05 8.56 13.23
CA SER A 62 -1.43 7.97 11.94
C SER A 62 -1.62 6.46 12.03
N GLN A 63 -0.78 5.75 12.80
CA GLN A 63 -0.93 4.31 13.04
C GLN A 63 -2.20 4.01 13.83
N PHE A 64 -2.51 4.79 14.87
CA PHE A 64 -3.76 4.68 15.60
C PHE A 64 -4.98 4.90 14.70
N GLY A 65 -4.95 5.95 13.87
CA GLY A 65 -6.00 6.23 12.90
C GLY A 65 -6.20 5.07 11.92
N LEU A 66 -5.11 4.49 11.41
CA LEU A 66 -5.16 3.34 10.51
C LEU A 66 -5.77 2.11 11.20
N ILE A 67 -5.37 1.79 12.42
CA ILE A 67 -5.91 0.65 13.19
C ILE A 67 -7.42 0.81 13.39
N LEU A 68 -7.88 1.99 13.81
CA LEU A 68 -9.31 2.26 14.02
C LEU A 68 -10.10 2.20 12.72
N PHE A 69 -9.53 2.73 11.62
CA PHE A 69 -10.13 2.65 10.30
C PHE A 69 -10.27 1.20 9.82
N MET A 70 -9.21 0.41 9.94
CA MET A 70 -9.22 -1.00 9.56
C MET A 70 -10.21 -1.82 10.40
N PHE A 71 -10.31 -1.52 11.68
CA PHE A 71 -11.30 -2.14 12.56
C PHE A 71 -12.73 -1.80 12.13
N ALA A 72 -13.01 -0.54 11.83
CA ALA A 72 -14.34 -0.11 11.37
C ALA A 72 -14.72 -0.81 10.04
N ILE A 73 -13.82 -0.85 9.06
CA ILE A 73 -14.04 -1.56 7.79
C ILE A 73 -14.24 -3.06 8.02
N GLY A 74 -13.45 -3.66 8.92
CA GLY A 74 -13.59 -5.08 9.28
C GLY A 74 -14.97 -5.42 9.86
N MET A 75 -15.55 -4.51 10.65
CA MET A 75 -16.91 -4.68 11.19
C MET A 75 -18.02 -4.53 10.12
N GLU A 76 -17.78 -3.77 9.05
CA GLU A 76 -18.73 -3.61 7.95
C GLU A 76 -18.76 -4.80 6.99
N LEU A 77 -17.72 -5.66 7.00
CA LEU A 77 -17.63 -6.83 6.13
C LEU A 77 -18.62 -7.92 6.55
N ASP A 78 -19.45 -8.35 5.60
CA ASP A 78 -20.31 -9.52 5.76
C ASP A 78 -19.49 -10.82 5.57
N ILE A 79 -19.06 -11.39 6.70
CA ILE A 79 -18.28 -12.65 6.70
C ILE A 79 -19.08 -13.81 6.09
N GLY A 80 -20.41 -13.80 6.19
CA GLY A 80 -21.26 -14.81 5.60
C GLY A 80 -21.19 -14.79 4.07
N GLU A 81 -21.25 -13.62 3.46
CA GLU A 81 -21.12 -13.46 2.02
C GLU A 81 -19.69 -13.77 1.54
N VAL A 82 -18.66 -13.36 2.29
CA VAL A 82 -17.25 -13.69 2.00
C VAL A 82 -17.05 -15.22 1.99
N ARG A 83 -17.60 -15.94 2.97
CA ARG A 83 -17.52 -17.42 3.03
C ARG A 83 -18.16 -18.10 1.84
N LYS A 84 -19.30 -17.64 1.35
CA LYS A 84 -19.97 -18.19 0.17
C LYS A 84 -19.12 -18.03 -1.08
N LYS A 85 -18.25 -17.00 -1.15
CA LYS A 85 -17.47 -16.61 -2.32
C LYS A 85 -15.96 -16.86 -2.15
N LEU A 86 -15.56 -17.68 -1.19
CA LEU A 86 -14.15 -17.93 -0.88
C LEU A 86 -13.32 -18.33 -2.10
N LYS A 87 -13.84 -19.23 -2.96
CA LYS A 87 -13.11 -19.68 -4.16
C LYS A 87 -12.85 -18.53 -5.13
N GLU A 88 -13.88 -17.72 -5.39
CA GLU A 88 -13.78 -16.54 -6.28
C GLU A 88 -12.79 -15.51 -5.69
N THR A 89 -12.93 -15.21 -4.40
CA THR A 89 -12.07 -14.28 -3.66
C THR A 89 -10.60 -14.70 -3.71
N ILE A 90 -10.31 -15.98 -3.44
CA ILE A 90 -8.95 -16.53 -3.47
C ILE A 90 -8.39 -16.48 -4.90
N LEU A 91 -9.17 -16.88 -5.89
CA LEU A 91 -8.74 -16.87 -7.29
C LEU A 91 -8.41 -15.44 -7.75
N ILE A 92 -9.29 -14.48 -7.49
CA ILE A 92 -9.09 -13.07 -7.85
C ILE A 92 -7.84 -12.52 -7.15
N SER A 93 -7.73 -12.73 -5.84
CA SER A 93 -6.60 -12.25 -5.04
C SER A 93 -5.25 -12.78 -5.56
N HIS A 94 -5.14 -14.10 -5.76
CA HIS A 94 -3.88 -14.68 -6.24
C HIS A 94 -3.57 -14.28 -7.67
N THR A 95 -4.56 -14.22 -8.55
CA THR A 95 -4.34 -13.77 -9.95
C THR A 95 -3.90 -12.31 -9.99
N SER A 96 -4.53 -11.44 -9.20
CA SER A 96 -4.17 -10.01 -9.10
C SER A 96 -2.78 -9.78 -8.49
N THR A 97 -2.25 -10.73 -7.75
CA THR A 97 -0.89 -10.66 -7.19
C THR A 97 0.13 -11.30 -8.14
N ILE A 98 -0.12 -12.51 -8.63
CA ILE A 98 0.84 -13.29 -9.42
C ILE A 98 1.12 -12.64 -10.78
N VAL A 99 0.07 -12.14 -11.46
CA VAL A 99 0.23 -11.57 -12.80
C VAL A 99 1.11 -10.30 -12.78
N PRO A 100 0.82 -9.27 -11.95
CA PRO A 100 1.70 -8.12 -11.85
C PRO A 100 3.10 -8.46 -11.31
N PHE A 101 3.21 -9.43 -10.39
CA PHE A 101 4.49 -9.90 -9.89
C PHE A 101 5.38 -10.42 -11.03
N PHE A 102 4.83 -11.25 -11.89
CA PHE A 102 5.56 -11.77 -13.05
C PHE A 102 5.98 -10.66 -14.01
N PHE A 103 5.08 -9.70 -14.32
CA PHE A 103 5.42 -8.55 -15.15
C PHE A 103 6.45 -7.64 -14.48
N GLY A 104 6.41 -7.50 -13.15
CA GLY A 104 7.42 -6.80 -12.39
C GLY A 104 8.80 -7.43 -12.50
N MET A 105 8.90 -8.75 -12.41
CA MET A 105 10.16 -9.48 -12.64
C MET A 105 10.66 -9.32 -14.07
N LEU A 106 9.77 -9.34 -15.06
CA LEU A 106 10.11 -9.09 -16.44
C LEU A 106 10.63 -7.66 -16.65
N THR A 107 9.97 -6.67 -16.04
CA THR A 107 10.43 -5.27 -16.04
C THR A 107 11.82 -5.15 -15.40
N ALA A 108 12.04 -5.85 -14.28
CA ALA A 108 13.33 -5.87 -13.60
C ALA A 108 14.48 -6.31 -14.53
N TYR A 109 14.24 -7.25 -15.45
CA TYR A 109 15.24 -7.67 -16.43
C TYR A 109 15.74 -6.51 -17.30
N TYR A 110 14.83 -5.62 -17.72
CA TYR A 110 15.20 -4.47 -18.55
C TYR A 110 15.84 -3.33 -17.76
N VAL A 111 15.43 -3.10 -16.52
CA VAL A 111 15.91 -1.95 -15.74
C VAL A 111 17.08 -2.26 -14.82
N TYR A 112 17.42 -3.54 -14.62
CA TYR A 112 18.49 -3.97 -13.71
C TYR A 112 19.82 -3.29 -13.97
N GLY A 113 20.26 -3.25 -15.24
CA GLY A 113 21.55 -2.66 -15.61
C GLY A 113 21.69 -1.16 -15.29
N SER A 114 20.55 -0.43 -15.25
CA SER A 114 20.53 1.02 -15.04
C SER A 114 20.22 1.43 -13.60
N TYR A 115 19.46 0.63 -12.87
CA TYR A 115 18.91 1.01 -11.57
C TYR A 115 19.35 0.13 -10.40
N ALA A 116 19.93 -1.04 -10.67
CA ALA A 116 20.42 -1.89 -9.58
C ALA A 116 21.66 -1.29 -8.94
N HIS A 117 21.70 -1.29 -7.61
CA HIS A 117 22.89 -0.89 -6.87
C HIS A 117 24.02 -1.90 -7.12
N LYS A 118 25.28 -1.41 -7.19
CA LYS A 118 26.45 -2.26 -7.40
C LYS A 118 26.53 -3.36 -6.34
N GLY A 119 26.58 -4.62 -6.79
CA GLY A 119 26.66 -5.78 -5.91
C GLY A 119 25.31 -6.41 -5.53
N THR A 120 24.17 -5.82 -5.93
CA THR A 120 22.86 -6.45 -5.69
C THR A 120 22.64 -7.62 -6.64
N PRO A 121 22.36 -8.86 -6.15
CA PRO A 121 22.04 -9.98 -7.00
C PRO A 121 20.77 -9.72 -7.84
N PHE A 122 20.79 -10.14 -9.10
CA PHE A 122 19.62 -9.96 -10.00
C PHE A 122 18.34 -10.56 -9.42
N LEU A 123 18.42 -11.75 -8.81
CA LEU A 123 17.26 -12.42 -8.23
C LEU A 123 16.59 -11.56 -7.14
N SER A 124 17.36 -11.02 -6.20
CA SER A 124 16.85 -10.16 -5.13
C SER A 124 16.20 -8.90 -5.69
N PHE A 125 16.82 -8.26 -6.68
CA PHE A 125 16.29 -7.09 -7.35
C PHE A 125 14.99 -7.42 -8.10
N ALA A 126 14.95 -8.51 -8.87
CA ALA A 126 13.78 -8.92 -9.63
C ALA A 126 12.59 -9.28 -8.72
N LEU A 127 12.85 -10.02 -7.64
CA LEU A 127 11.83 -10.36 -6.65
C LEU A 127 11.27 -9.11 -5.97
N PHE A 128 12.14 -8.14 -5.64
CA PHE A 128 11.71 -6.88 -5.03
C PHE A 128 10.84 -6.03 -5.97
N ILE A 129 11.24 -5.87 -7.24
CA ILE A 129 10.42 -5.17 -8.24
C ILE A 129 9.12 -5.91 -8.51
N GLY A 130 9.16 -7.25 -8.58
CA GLY A 130 7.98 -8.09 -8.74
C GLY A 130 6.95 -7.83 -7.64
N ILE A 131 7.38 -7.86 -6.37
CA ILE A 131 6.47 -7.63 -5.25
C ILE A 131 6.00 -6.17 -5.18
N ALA A 132 6.87 -5.21 -5.45
CA ALA A 132 6.51 -3.80 -5.45
C ALA A 132 5.40 -3.48 -6.48
N MET A 133 5.36 -4.18 -7.60
CA MET A 133 4.31 -4.04 -8.61
C MET A 133 3.05 -4.85 -8.32
N SER A 134 3.08 -5.82 -7.41
CA SER A 134 1.97 -6.72 -7.13
C SER A 134 1.15 -6.34 -5.90
N ILE A 135 1.68 -5.48 -5.03
CA ILE A 135 0.99 -5.08 -3.79
C ILE A 135 -0.18 -4.17 -4.11
N THR A 136 -1.37 -4.56 -3.64
CA THR A 136 -2.58 -3.75 -3.67
C THR A 136 -2.84 -3.20 -2.27
N ALA A 137 -3.08 -1.90 -2.15
CA ALA A 137 -3.33 -1.28 -0.85
C ALA A 137 -4.79 -1.45 -0.43
N PHE A 138 -5.09 -2.43 0.43
CA PHE A 138 -6.43 -2.64 0.98
C PHE A 138 -7.05 -1.37 1.59
N PRO A 139 -6.36 -0.54 2.42
CA PRO A 139 -6.97 0.63 3.02
C PRO A 139 -7.45 1.66 1.99
N VAL A 140 -6.71 1.83 0.89
CA VAL A 140 -7.08 2.76 -0.19
C VAL A 140 -8.32 2.26 -0.92
N LEU A 141 -8.37 0.98 -1.27
CA LEU A 141 -9.54 0.37 -1.91
C LEU A 141 -10.77 0.43 -1.00
N ALA A 142 -10.60 0.13 0.29
CA ALA A 142 -11.67 0.18 1.27
C ALA A 142 -12.28 1.59 1.36
N ARG A 143 -11.44 2.63 1.38
CA ARG A 143 -11.89 4.03 1.39
C ARG A 143 -12.70 4.38 0.13
N ILE A 144 -12.21 3.98 -1.05
CA ILE A 144 -12.91 4.20 -2.32
C ILE A 144 -14.27 3.50 -2.34
N ILE A 145 -14.34 2.24 -1.94
CA ILE A 145 -15.59 1.46 -1.90
C ILE A 145 -16.58 2.07 -0.92
N GLN A 146 -16.11 2.54 0.25
CA GLN A 146 -16.94 3.22 1.24
C GLN A 146 -17.50 4.54 0.70
N GLU A 147 -16.67 5.38 0.09
CA GLU A 147 -17.10 6.65 -0.51
C GLU A 147 -18.13 6.48 -1.62
N LYS A 148 -17.98 5.42 -2.44
CA LYS A 148 -18.94 5.09 -3.50
C LYS A 148 -20.21 4.39 -2.99
N GLY A 149 -20.32 4.13 -1.68
CA GLY A 149 -21.46 3.44 -1.07
C GLY A 149 -21.59 1.98 -1.51
N LEU A 150 -20.50 1.36 -1.95
CA LEU A 150 -20.50 0.00 -2.50
C LEU A 150 -20.19 -1.09 -1.47
N THR A 151 -19.94 -0.75 -0.22
CA THR A 151 -19.48 -1.68 0.85
C THR A 151 -20.39 -2.90 0.98
N LYS A 152 -21.73 -2.69 0.90
CA LYS A 152 -22.74 -3.77 1.03
C LYS A 152 -23.15 -4.40 -0.30
N THR A 153 -22.50 -4.04 -1.41
CA THR A 153 -22.77 -4.66 -2.71
C THR A 153 -21.93 -5.92 -2.89
N HIS A 154 -22.39 -6.83 -3.74
CA HIS A 154 -21.66 -8.04 -4.11
C HIS A 154 -20.24 -7.72 -4.62
N LEU A 155 -20.11 -6.70 -5.48
CA LEU A 155 -18.82 -6.26 -6.00
C LEU A 155 -17.92 -5.73 -4.88
N GLY A 156 -18.45 -4.87 -4.00
CA GLY A 156 -17.71 -4.30 -2.87
C GLY A 156 -17.18 -5.38 -1.92
N THR A 157 -18.06 -6.32 -1.53
CA THR A 157 -17.68 -7.42 -0.63
C THR A 157 -16.56 -8.29 -1.20
N ILE A 158 -16.68 -8.73 -2.49
CA ILE A 158 -15.63 -9.54 -3.13
C ILE A 158 -14.34 -8.74 -3.28
N SER A 159 -14.42 -7.48 -3.70
CA SER A 159 -13.23 -6.64 -3.88
C SER A 159 -12.48 -6.42 -2.57
N LEU A 160 -13.20 -6.10 -1.47
CA LEU A 160 -12.61 -5.93 -0.15
C LEU A 160 -11.99 -7.23 0.38
N ALA A 161 -12.72 -8.34 0.26
CA ALA A 161 -12.21 -9.64 0.71
C ALA A 161 -10.98 -10.08 -0.10
N SER A 162 -11.00 -9.86 -1.43
CA SER A 162 -9.85 -10.19 -2.30
C SER A 162 -8.64 -9.33 -1.99
N ALA A 163 -8.83 -8.03 -1.74
CA ALA A 163 -7.74 -7.12 -1.39
C ALA A 163 -7.14 -7.45 -0.01
N ALA A 164 -7.99 -7.76 0.99
CA ALA A 164 -7.52 -8.18 2.31
C ALA A 164 -6.69 -9.47 2.25
N ASN A 165 -7.14 -10.48 1.47
CA ASN A 165 -6.38 -11.70 1.25
C ASN A 165 -5.10 -11.43 0.45
N GLY A 166 -5.14 -10.49 -0.51
CA GLY A 166 -3.97 -10.03 -1.27
C GLY A 166 -2.92 -9.37 -0.39
N ASP A 167 -3.31 -8.53 0.56
CA ASP A 167 -2.40 -7.90 1.52
C ASP A 167 -1.67 -8.95 2.36
N ILE A 168 -2.38 -9.94 2.91
CA ILE A 168 -1.76 -11.04 3.67
C ILE A 168 -0.72 -11.77 2.80
N THR A 169 -1.10 -12.13 1.58
CA THR A 169 -0.21 -12.81 0.63
C THR A 169 1.01 -11.96 0.29
N ALA A 170 0.83 -10.66 0.05
CA ALA A 170 1.89 -9.71 -0.28
C ALA A 170 2.90 -9.57 0.88
N TRP A 171 2.42 -9.44 2.12
CA TRP A 171 3.30 -9.38 3.30
C TRP A 171 4.09 -10.68 3.51
N CYS A 172 3.46 -11.84 3.31
CA CYS A 172 4.17 -13.12 3.36
C CYS A 172 5.24 -13.22 2.27
N LEU A 173 4.93 -12.82 1.03
CA LEU A 173 5.91 -12.78 -0.06
C LEU A 173 7.04 -11.78 0.24
N LEU A 174 6.73 -10.61 0.76
CA LEU A 174 7.73 -9.62 1.13
C LEU A 174 8.69 -10.16 2.19
N ALA A 175 8.18 -10.85 3.20
CA ALA A 175 9.02 -11.48 4.23
C ALA A 175 9.97 -12.51 3.61
N VAL A 176 9.50 -13.32 2.67
CA VAL A 176 10.33 -14.29 1.93
C VAL A 176 11.38 -13.58 1.08
N VAL A 177 11.00 -12.53 0.36
CA VAL A 177 11.94 -11.74 -0.48
C VAL A 177 13.04 -11.10 0.37
N ILE A 178 12.68 -10.51 1.51
CA ILE A 178 13.64 -9.93 2.47
C ILE A 178 14.58 -11.02 3.00
N ALA A 179 14.04 -12.18 3.37
CA ALA A 179 14.83 -13.31 3.83
C ALA A 179 15.87 -13.77 2.78
N ILE A 180 15.47 -13.86 1.50
CA ILE A 180 16.36 -14.19 0.39
C ILE A 180 17.41 -13.10 0.18
N ALA A 181 17.02 -11.83 0.22
CA ALA A 181 17.92 -10.69 -0.02
C ALA A 181 18.97 -10.54 1.10
N GLN A 182 18.61 -10.85 2.34
CA GLN A 182 19.50 -10.77 3.51
C GLN A 182 20.33 -12.02 3.73
N ALA A 183 19.97 -13.13 3.09
CA ALA A 183 20.70 -14.38 3.23
C ALA A 183 22.05 -14.28 2.55
N GLY A 184 23.11 -14.12 3.34
CA GLY A 184 24.51 -14.17 2.83
C GLY A 184 24.93 -15.54 2.30
N SER A 185 24.11 -16.59 2.50
CA SER A 185 24.30 -17.94 1.96
C SER A 185 22.95 -18.61 1.66
N MET A 186 22.96 -19.55 0.73
CA MET A 186 21.76 -20.32 0.35
C MET A 186 21.16 -21.09 1.56
N LEU A 187 21.99 -21.53 2.48
CA LEU A 187 21.59 -22.23 3.68
C LEU A 187 20.77 -21.31 4.62
N SER A 188 21.23 -20.08 4.82
CA SER A 188 20.51 -19.07 5.62
C SER A 188 19.16 -18.72 5.01
N ALA A 189 19.04 -18.65 3.67
CA ALA A 189 17.77 -18.44 2.99
C ALA A 189 16.78 -19.57 3.28
N VAL A 190 17.22 -20.84 3.22
CA VAL A 190 16.38 -22.00 3.51
C VAL A 190 15.90 -21.98 4.97
N TYR A 191 16.79 -21.68 5.92
CA TYR A 191 16.39 -21.54 7.34
C TYR A 191 15.36 -20.44 7.55
N ASN A 192 15.56 -19.27 6.98
CA ASN A 192 14.63 -18.14 7.09
C ASN A 192 13.26 -18.45 6.50
N ILE A 193 13.21 -19.11 5.35
CA ILE A 193 11.95 -19.56 4.71
C ILE A 193 11.26 -20.59 5.60
N LEU A 194 11.99 -21.58 6.14
CA LEU A 194 11.44 -22.61 7.01
C LEU A 194 10.83 -21.98 8.27
N PHE A 195 11.55 -21.07 8.93
CA PHE A 195 11.06 -20.37 10.13
C PHE A 195 9.86 -19.46 9.82
N SER A 196 9.83 -18.82 8.65
CA SER A 196 8.67 -18.01 8.21
C SER A 196 7.42 -18.88 8.00
N ILE A 197 7.57 -20.04 7.35
CA ILE A 197 6.47 -21.00 7.18
C ILE A 197 6.00 -21.53 8.55
N LEU A 198 6.92 -21.87 9.43
CA LEU A 198 6.62 -22.39 10.76
C LEU A 198 5.88 -21.33 11.60
N TYR A 199 6.30 -20.06 11.50
CA TYR A 199 5.61 -18.93 12.15
C TYR A 199 4.19 -18.76 11.64
N ILE A 200 3.99 -18.80 10.31
CA ILE A 200 2.66 -18.71 9.70
C ILE A 200 1.76 -19.85 10.19
N LEU A 201 2.27 -21.09 10.17
CA LEU A 201 1.52 -22.26 10.67
C LEU A 201 1.19 -22.19 12.15
N PHE A 202 2.03 -21.52 12.96
CA PHE A 202 1.77 -21.33 14.39
C PHE A 202 0.72 -20.25 14.66
N MET A 203 0.63 -19.24 13.79
CA MET A 203 -0.31 -18.11 13.93
C MET A 203 -1.72 -18.42 13.39
N PHE A 204 -1.88 -19.43 12.53
CA PHE A 204 -3.18 -19.87 11.95
C PHE A 204 -3.60 -21.23 12.51
#